data_25f6872cc2a27398f7f6380e418723b3
#
_entry.id   25f6872cc2a27398f7f6380e418723b3
#
_cell.length_a   1.000
_cell.length_b   1.000
_cell.length_c   1.000
_cell.angle_alpha   90.00
_cell.angle_beta   90.00
_cell.angle_gamma   90.00
#
_symmetry.space_group_name_H-M   'P 1'
#
loop_
_entity.id
_entity.type
_entity.pdbx_description
1 polymer ?
#
loop_
_entity_poly.entity_id
_entity_poly.type
_entity_poly.pdbx_seq_one_letter_code
_entity_poly.pdbx_strand_id
1 'polypeptide(L)'
;VEVTRSKVRRERMGHIELAAPVSHIWYFKSPTSFPMSRLLDIKSKDLEKVLYFASYIITHVDYEAREADAEDLREELAADLEEIDAECARQIESLKEQGNPENFDEFSDEEPLTPEEIAAGIVDIEEETKDEKQLRSDAFQAFMQLSERDLISDEPLFREMKRYYSMYFEGDMGAEAIRDLLSAIDLPREAETLKAIIADPDGQ
;
A
#
# COMPACT_ATOMS: atom_id res chain seq x y z
N VAL A 1 -10.69 -5.58 -49.95
CA VAL A 1 -11.39 -6.38 -48.91
C VAL A 1 -11.81 -7.70 -49.58
N GLU A 2 -11.27 -8.81 -49.10
CA GLU A 2 -11.60 -10.13 -49.63
C GLU A 2 -13.01 -10.54 -49.18
N VAL A 3 -13.86 -10.92 -50.10
CA VAL A 3 -15.22 -11.36 -49.81
C VAL A 3 -15.19 -12.86 -49.51
N THR A 4 -15.46 -13.22 -48.25
CA THR A 4 -15.51 -14.61 -47.80
C THR A 4 -16.90 -15.01 -47.31
N ARG A 5 -17.21 -16.30 -47.29
CA ARG A 5 -18.48 -16.80 -46.73
C ARG A 5 -18.62 -16.42 -45.27
N SER A 6 -19.78 -15.99 -44.83
CA SER A 6 -20.09 -15.57 -43.46
C SER A 6 -19.69 -16.63 -42.42
N LYS A 7 -19.85 -17.93 -42.75
CA LYS A 7 -19.50 -19.04 -41.90
C LYS A 7 -17.99 -19.11 -41.59
N VAL A 8 -17.13 -18.82 -42.58
CA VAL A 8 -15.65 -18.82 -42.41
C VAL A 8 -15.22 -17.77 -41.39
N ARG A 9 -15.85 -16.61 -41.34
CA ARG A 9 -15.56 -15.57 -40.34
C ARG A 9 -16.01 -15.95 -38.93
N ARG A 10 -17.10 -16.72 -38.80
CA ARG A 10 -17.62 -17.22 -37.51
C ARG A 10 -16.80 -18.39 -36.95
N GLU A 11 -16.16 -19.13 -37.83
CA GLU A 11 -15.31 -20.29 -37.45
C GLU A 11 -13.87 -19.91 -37.15
N ARG A 12 -13.47 -18.67 -37.43
CA ARG A 12 -12.13 -18.17 -37.03
C ARG A 12 -12.12 -17.95 -35.55
N MET A 13 -11.33 -18.75 -34.87
CA MET A 13 -11.04 -18.57 -33.44
C MET A 13 -9.85 -17.63 -33.29
N GLY A 14 -10.04 -16.62 -32.46
CA GLY A 14 -8.99 -15.74 -32.01
C GLY A 14 -8.85 -15.85 -30.48
N HIS A 15 -7.80 -15.29 -29.94
CA HIS A 15 -7.63 -15.14 -28.51
C HIS A 15 -7.21 -13.70 -28.21
N ILE A 16 -7.46 -13.29 -27.00
CA ILE A 16 -6.97 -12.04 -26.42
C ILE A 16 -6.00 -12.43 -25.32
N GLU A 17 -4.76 -12.00 -25.44
CA GLU A 17 -3.76 -12.13 -24.39
C GLU A 17 -3.93 -10.95 -23.44
N LEU A 18 -4.13 -11.23 -22.15
CA LEU A 18 -4.30 -10.21 -21.13
C LEU A 18 -2.93 -9.70 -20.67
N ALA A 19 -2.83 -8.41 -20.42
CA ALA A 19 -1.61 -7.79 -19.89
C ALA A 19 -1.31 -8.22 -18.43
N ALA A 20 -2.35 -8.60 -17.68
CA ALA A 20 -2.25 -9.09 -16.31
C ALA A 20 -3.11 -10.35 -16.13
N PRO A 21 -2.74 -11.25 -15.20
CA PRO A 21 -3.53 -12.44 -14.90
C PRO A 21 -4.91 -12.07 -14.33
N VAL A 22 -5.89 -12.93 -14.54
CA VAL A 22 -7.20 -12.85 -13.92
C VAL A 22 -7.54 -14.17 -13.25
N SER A 23 -8.26 -14.11 -12.14
CA SER A 23 -8.70 -15.30 -11.44
C SER A 23 -10.11 -15.71 -11.87
N HIS A 24 -10.31 -17.00 -12.15
CA HIS A 24 -11.63 -17.53 -12.40
C HIS A 24 -12.44 -17.60 -11.11
N ILE A 25 -13.68 -17.14 -11.13
CA ILE A 25 -14.56 -17.04 -9.96
C ILE A 25 -14.74 -18.36 -9.20
N TRP A 26 -14.65 -19.49 -9.87
CA TRP A 26 -14.81 -20.80 -9.23
C TRP A 26 -13.74 -21.12 -8.21
N TYR A 27 -12.57 -20.49 -8.29
CA TYR A 27 -11.46 -20.75 -7.38
C TYR A 27 -11.54 -19.93 -6.09
N PHE A 28 -12.24 -18.82 -6.08
CA PHE A 28 -12.33 -17.95 -4.90
C PHE A 28 -13.75 -17.69 -4.39
N LYS A 29 -14.79 -17.93 -5.22
CA LYS A 29 -16.21 -17.69 -4.85
C LYS A 29 -17.10 -18.86 -5.26
N SER A 30 -16.72 -20.07 -4.91
CA SER A 30 -17.54 -21.25 -5.13
C SER A 30 -18.41 -21.55 -3.90
N PRO A 31 -19.68 -21.95 -4.05
CA PRO A 31 -20.55 -22.29 -2.91
C PRO A 31 -20.08 -23.54 -2.14
N THR A 32 -19.30 -24.40 -2.77
CA THR A 32 -18.89 -25.69 -2.20
C THR A 32 -17.39 -25.80 -1.92
N SER A 33 -16.57 -24.95 -2.50
CA SER A 33 -15.12 -25.04 -2.38
C SER A 33 -14.49 -23.67 -2.55
N PHE A 34 -13.50 -23.38 -1.71
CA PHE A 34 -12.69 -22.14 -1.76
C PHE A 34 -11.20 -22.53 -1.81
N PRO A 35 -10.73 -23.15 -2.91
CA PRO A 35 -9.39 -23.72 -2.94
C PRO A 35 -8.29 -22.68 -2.69
N MET A 36 -8.39 -21.49 -3.27
CA MET A 36 -7.40 -20.41 -3.08
C MET A 36 -7.39 -19.91 -1.64
N SER A 37 -8.56 -19.69 -1.06
CA SER A 37 -8.73 -19.25 0.31
C SER A 37 -8.13 -20.24 1.32
N ARG A 38 -8.29 -21.54 1.07
CA ARG A 38 -7.74 -22.60 1.93
C ARG A 38 -6.23 -22.77 1.79
N LEU A 39 -5.71 -22.69 0.56
CA LEU A 39 -4.26 -22.80 0.31
C LEU A 39 -3.48 -21.63 0.87
N LEU A 40 -4.06 -20.42 0.81
CA LEU A 40 -3.42 -19.21 1.30
C LEU A 40 -3.74 -18.92 2.78
N ASP A 41 -4.65 -19.66 3.38
CA ASP A 41 -5.19 -19.40 4.72
C ASP A 41 -5.73 -17.96 4.87
N ILE A 42 -6.42 -17.49 3.83
CA ILE A 42 -7.02 -16.16 3.77
C ILE A 42 -8.54 -16.30 3.69
N LYS A 43 -9.29 -15.48 4.43
CA LYS A 43 -10.75 -15.50 4.36
C LYS A 43 -11.23 -15.14 2.94
N SER A 44 -12.25 -15.83 2.43
CA SER A 44 -12.76 -15.62 1.08
C SER A 44 -13.18 -14.17 0.80
N LYS A 45 -13.71 -13.45 1.80
CA LYS A 45 -14.06 -12.03 1.68
C LYS A 45 -12.84 -11.13 1.51
N ASP A 46 -11.75 -11.46 2.16
CA ASP A 46 -10.51 -10.69 2.11
C ASP A 46 -9.76 -10.97 0.80
N LEU A 47 -9.75 -12.23 0.36
CA LEU A 47 -9.28 -12.60 -0.97
C LEU A 47 -10.05 -11.87 -2.09
N GLU A 48 -11.38 -11.74 -1.93
CA GLU A 48 -12.22 -10.99 -2.87
C GLU A 48 -11.83 -9.51 -2.93
N LYS A 49 -11.52 -8.87 -1.79
CA LYS A 49 -11.04 -7.47 -1.77
C LYS A 49 -9.74 -7.29 -2.55
N VAL A 50 -8.79 -8.21 -2.39
CA VAL A 50 -7.52 -8.17 -3.14
C VAL A 50 -7.77 -8.33 -4.63
N LEU A 51 -8.54 -9.34 -5.04
CA LEU A 51 -8.84 -9.62 -6.45
C LEU A 51 -9.61 -8.51 -7.14
N TYR A 52 -10.41 -7.73 -6.41
CA TYR A 52 -11.15 -6.57 -6.93
C TYR A 52 -10.47 -5.22 -6.68
N PHE A 53 -9.18 -5.23 -6.37
CA PHE A 53 -8.38 -4.02 -6.17
C PHE A 53 -8.90 -3.09 -5.06
N ALA A 54 -9.47 -3.66 -4.00
CA ALA A 54 -9.95 -2.93 -2.83
C ALA A 54 -9.00 -3.00 -1.63
N SER A 55 -7.98 -3.87 -1.67
CA SER A 55 -6.96 -4.01 -0.63
C SER A 55 -5.67 -4.53 -1.23
N TYR A 56 -4.56 -4.03 -0.71
CA TYR A 56 -3.25 -4.60 -0.94
C TYR A 56 -3.07 -5.86 -0.11
N ILE A 57 -2.28 -6.81 -0.59
CA ILE A 57 -1.83 -7.98 0.15
C ILE A 57 -0.31 -8.03 0.15
N ILE A 58 0.27 -8.32 1.28
CA ILE A 58 1.71 -8.47 1.43
C ILE A 58 2.11 -9.85 0.93
N THR A 59 3.01 -9.88 -0.04
CA THR A 59 3.47 -11.11 -0.69
C THR A 59 4.75 -11.65 -0.07
N HIS A 60 5.61 -10.76 0.41
CA HIS A 60 6.88 -11.11 1.03
C HIS A 60 7.29 -10.08 2.08
N VAL A 61 7.95 -10.52 3.16
CA VAL A 61 8.57 -9.68 4.18
C VAL A 61 9.93 -10.25 4.54
N ASP A 62 10.98 -9.42 4.41
CA ASP A 62 12.31 -9.74 4.90
C ASP A 62 12.41 -9.41 6.40
N TYR A 63 12.08 -10.40 7.22
CA TYR A 63 12.09 -10.26 8.67
C TYR A 63 13.51 -10.06 9.22
N GLU A 64 14.53 -10.69 8.61
CA GLU A 64 15.91 -10.64 9.08
C GLU A 64 16.50 -9.25 8.87
N ALA A 65 16.34 -8.69 7.68
CA ALA A 65 16.78 -7.34 7.36
C ALA A 65 16.04 -6.29 8.21
N ARG A 66 14.70 -6.43 8.34
CA ARG A 66 13.90 -5.52 9.17
C ARG A 66 14.33 -5.51 10.63
N GLU A 67 14.64 -6.68 11.21
CA GLU A 67 15.09 -6.78 12.61
C GLU A 67 16.50 -6.25 12.79
N ALA A 68 17.39 -6.50 11.83
CA ALA A 68 18.76 -6.00 11.86
C ALA A 68 18.82 -4.47 11.81
N ASP A 69 18.01 -3.85 10.97
CA ASP A 69 18.02 -2.40 10.72
C ASP A 69 17.01 -1.63 11.60
N ALA A 70 16.30 -2.32 12.51
CA ALA A 70 15.21 -1.72 13.28
C ALA A 70 15.59 -0.49 14.11
N GLU A 71 16.82 -0.42 14.61
CA GLU A 71 17.34 0.72 15.38
C GLU A 71 17.61 1.91 14.45
N ASP A 72 18.32 1.67 13.34
CA ASP A 72 18.63 2.69 12.33
C ASP A 72 17.35 3.29 11.73
N LEU A 73 16.35 2.46 11.47
CA LEU A 73 15.05 2.90 10.96
C LEU A 73 14.26 3.76 11.96
N ARG A 74 14.45 3.55 13.27
CA ARG A 74 13.86 4.43 14.30
C ARG A 74 14.56 5.78 14.36
N GLU A 75 15.88 5.79 14.21
CA GLU A 75 16.66 7.02 14.16
C GLU A 75 16.32 7.83 12.91
N GLU A 76 16.17 7.16 11.76
CA GLU A 76 15.74 7.78 10.51
C GLU A 76 14.32 8.38 10.63
N LEU A 77 13.36 7.65 11.19
CA LEU A 77 12.02 8.18 11.48
C LEU A 77 12.09 9.43 12.38
N ALA A 78 12.91 9.42 13.41
CA ALA A 78 13.02 10.57 14.30
C ALA A 78 13.59 11.80 13.58
N ALA A 79 14.59 11.60 12.70
CA ALA A 79 15.15 12.66 11.87
C ALA A 79 14.12 13.20 10.85
N ASP A 80 13.35 12.32 10.20
CA ASP A 80 12.27 12.71 9.28
C ASP A 80 11.22 13.59 10.00
N LEU A 81 10.82 13.20 11.21
CA LEU A 81 9.84 13.96 11.99
C LEU A 81 10.37 15.35 12.42
N GLU A 82 11.67 15.45 12.72
CA GLU A 82 12.32 16.73 12.99
C GLU A 82 12.42 17.60 11.73
N GLU A 83 12.67 17.00 10.57
CA GLU A 83 12.69 17.72 9.29
C GLU A 83 11.30 18.28 8.91
N ILE A 84 10.24 17.50 9.13
CA ILE A 84 8.85 17.95 8.93
C ILE A 84 8.53 19.13 9.85
N ASP A 85 8.95 19.10 11.13
CA ASP A 85 8.77 20.24 12.04
C ASP A 85 9.57 21.49 11.58
N ALA A 86 10.78 21.29 11.10
CA ALA A 86 11.60 22.39 10.58
C ALA A 86 11.01 23.00 9.30
N GLU A 87 10.41 22.18 8.44
CA GLU A 87 9.71 22.66 7.25
C GLU A 87 8.45 23.43 7.61
N CYS A 88 7.66 22.94 8.55
CA CYS A 88 6.50 23.66 9.10
C CYS A 88 6.89 25.05 9.61
N ALA A 89 7.97 25.14 10.40
CA ALA A 89 8.45 26.42 10.92
C ALA A 89 8.86 27.37 9.79
N ARG A 90 9.53 26.88 8.75
CA ARG A 90 9.92 27.68 7.55
C ARG A 90 8.70 28.18 6.78
N GLN A 91 7.68 27.33 6.60
CA GLN A 91 6.45 27.71 5.90
C GLN A 91 5.68 28.78 6.67
N ILE A 92 5.57 28.63 8.00
CA ILE A 92 4.95 29.62 8.87
C ILE A 92 5.71 30.97 8.83
N GLU A 93 7.04 30.94 8.82
CA GLU A 93 7.86 32.16 8.72
C GLU A 93 7.67 32.84 7.35
N SER A 94 7.69 32.05 6.26
CA SER A 94 7.42 32.56 4.91
C SER A 94 6.02 33.20 4.79
N LEU A 95 5.01 32.57 5.40
CA LEU A 95 3.64 33.08 5.41
C LEU A 95 3.55 34.42 6.18
N LYS A 96 4.26 34.53 7.30
CA LYS A 96 4.33 35.78 8.07
C LYS A 96 5.06 36.91 7.29
N GLU A 97 6.10 36.55 6.52
CA GLU A 97 6.80 37.49 5.66
C GLU A 97 5.92 38.04 4.53
N GLN A 98 5.01 37.23 3.99
CA GLN A 98 4.00 37.63 3.00
C GLN A 98 2.95 38.58 3.57
N GLY A 99 2.79 38.68 4.87
CA GLY A 99 1.94 39.64 5.54
C GLY A 99 2.65 40.93 5.93
N ASN A 100 3.97 41.01 5.73
CA ASN A 100 4.73 42.22 6.10
C ASN A 100 4.67 43.29 4.97
N PRO A 101 4.01 44.44 5.20
CA PRO A 101 3.89 45.49 4.17
C PRO A 101 5.23 46.01 3.66
N GLU A 102 6.31 45.89 4.44
CA GLU A 102 7.65 46.36 4.07
C GLU A 102 8.28 45.51 2.93
N ASN A 103 7.76 44.30 2.68
CA ASN A 103 8.25 43.43 1.64
C ASN A 103 7.56 43.61 0.29
N PHE A 104 6.58 44.53 0.19
CA PHE A 104 5.83 44.80 -1.04
C PHE A 104 6.28 46.15 -1.67
N ASP A 105 6.61 46.09 -2.97
CA ASP A 105 6.92 47.32 -3.76
C ASP A 105 5.62 48.05 -4.07
N GLU A 106 5.71 49.40 -4.07
CA GLU A 106 4.61 50.33 -4.38
C GLU A 106 4.02 50.15 -5.81
N PHE A 107 4.66 49.29 -6.63
CA PHE A 107 4.29 48.96 -8.02
C PHE A 107 3.86 47.48 -8.22
N SER A 108 3.77 46.69 -7.13
CA SER A 108 3.32 45.33 -7.20
C SER A 108 1.78 45.27 -7.14
N ASP A 109 1.16 44.46 -8.02
CA ASP A 109 -0.28 44.24 -8.00
C ASP A 109 -0.68 43.24 -6.85
N GLU A 110 0.28 42.79 -6.04
CA GLU A 110 0.07 41.86 -4.92
C GLU A 110 -0.14 42.65 -3.62
N GLU A 111 -1.26 42.43 -2.96
CA GLU A 111 -1.56 42.98 -1.64
C GLU A 111 -1.00 42.10 -0.52
N PRO A 112 -0.45 42.68 0.56
CA PRO A 112 -0.01 41.84 1.72
C PRO A 112 -1.20 41.12 2.35
N LEU A 113 -0.93 39.88 2.78
CA LEU A 113 -1.92 39.06 3.47
C LEU A 113 -2.42 39.74 4.75
N THR A 114 -3.71 39.66 4.98
CA THR A 114 -4.31 40.16 6.22
C THR A 114 -3.92 39.30 7.42
N PRO A 115 -3.91 39.87 8.64
CA PRO A 115 -3.63 39.10 9.85
C PRO A 115 -4.56 37.89 10.05
N GLU A 116 -5.81 37.97 9.54
CA GLU A 116 -6.79 36.89 9.61
C GLU A 116 -6.45 35.75 8.64
N GLU A 117 -5.99 36.10 7.42
CA GLU A 117 -5.54 35.12 6.42
C GLU A 117 -4.26 34.43 6.86
N ILE A 118 -3.33 35.13 7.47
CA ILE A 118 -2.11 34.57 8.04
C ILE A 118 -2.46 33.59 9.17
N ALA A 119 -3.36 33.98 10.08
CA ALA A 119 -3.76 33.13 11.18
C ALA A 119 -4.45 31.85 10.69
N ALA A 120 -5.31 31.96 9.68
CA ALA A 120 -5.95 30.79 9.06
C ALA A 120 -4.91 29.88 8.36
N GLY A 121 -4.00 30.47 7.57
CA GLY A 121 -2.95 29.71 6.90
C GLY A 121 -1.97 29.00 7.88
N ILE A 122 -1.69 29.59 9.03
CA ILE A 122 -0.89 28.93 10.08
C ILE A 122 -1.61 27.71 10.61
N VAL A 123 -2.91 27.79 10.87
CA VAL A 123 -3.70 26.66 11.36
C VAL A 123 -3.72 25.53 10.32
N ASP A 124 -3.91 25.88 9.04
CA ASP A 124 -3.91 24.89 7.96
C ASP A 124 -2.55 24.18 7.84
N ILE A 125 -1.44 24.92 7.91
CA ILE A 125 -0.08 24.36 7.88
C ILE A 125 0.16 23.43 9.09
N GLU A 126 -0.26 23.84 10.28
CA GLU A 126 -0.11 23.03 11.49
C GLU A 126 -0.94 21.74 11.44
N GLU A 127 -2.17 21.79 10.87
CA GLU A 127 -3.01 20.60 10.67
C GLU A 127 -2.39 19.65 9.64
N GLU A 128 -1.97 20.15 8.47
CA GLU A 128 -1.30 19.35 7.44
C GLU A 128 -0.02 18.69 7.97
N THR A 129 0.81 19.43 8.69
CA THR A 129 2.02 18.92 9.32
C THR A 129 1.72 17.81 10.33
N LYS A 130 0.68 17.99 11.13
CA LYS A 130 0.27 16.99 12.11
C LYS A 130 -0.20 15.71 11.43
N ASP A 131 -0.99 15.83 10.36
CA ASP A 131 -1.50 14.68 9.60
C ASP A 131 -0.36 13.94 8.90
N GLU A 132 0.61 14.66 8.33
CA GLU A 132 1.81 14.09 7.72
C GLU A 132 2.66 13.32 8.75
N LYS A 133 2.92 13.90 9.90
CA LYS A 133 3.65 13.24 10.99
C LYS A 133 2.93 12.00 11.51
N GLN A 134 1.61 12.08 11.62
CA GLN A 134 0.80 10.95 12.04
C GLN A 134 0.89 9.83 11.01
N LEU A 135 0.69 10.13 9.72
CA LEU A 135 0.78 9.15 8.64
C LEU A 135 2.18 8.50 8.60
N ARG A 136 3.25 9.29 8.76
CA ARG A 136 4.63 8.79 8.78
C ARG A 136 4.88 7.84 9.96
N SER A 137 4.38 8.20 11.14
CA SER A 137 4.49 7.37 12.34
C SER A 137 3.66 6.09 12.24
N ASP A 138 2.43 6.19 11.72
CA ASP A 138 1.55 5.06 11.52
C ASP A 138 2.11 4.08 10.46
N ALA A 139 2.73 4.61 9.40
CA ALA A 139 3.40 3.81 8.38
C ALA A 139 4.57 3.01 8.97
N PHE A 140 5.40 3.62 9.81
CA PHE A 140 6.46 2.92 10.51
C PHE A 140 5.93 1.84 11.45
N GLN A 141 4.92 2.17 12.24
CA GLN A 141 4.33 1.22 13.18
C GLN A 141 3.68 0.04 12.46
N ALA A 142 2.95 0.29 11.37
CA ALA A 142 2.37 -0.74 10.53
C ALA A 142 3.45 -1.63 9.90
N PHE A 143 4.52 -1.02 9.37
CA PHE A 143 5.65 -1.75 8.80
C PHE A 143 6.34 -2.66 9.83
N MET A 144 6.57 -2.19 11.04
CA MET A 144 7.21 -3.00 12.08
C MET A 144 6.38 -4.21 12.52
N GLN A 145 5.05 -4.15 12.36
CA GLN A 145 4.13 -5.25 12.68
C GLN A 145 3.74 -6.10 11.47
N LEU A 146 4.21 -5.71 10.28
CA LEU A 146 3.80 -6.32 9.02
C LEU A 146 4.19 -7.79 8.94
N SER A 147 3.24 -8.60 8.47
CA SER A 147 3.43 -10.03 8.21
C SER A 147 3.02 -10.39 6.78
N GLU A 148 3.56 -11.50 6.27
CA GLU A 148 3.11 -12.04 4.99
C GLU A 148 1.61 -12.36 5.04
N ARG A 149 0.91 -12.08 3.94
CA ARG A 149 -0.54 -12.21 3.77
C ARG A 149 -1.38 -11.16 4.53
N ASP A 150 -0.76 -10.19 5.19
CA ASP A 150 -1.50 -9.06 5.76
C ASP A 150 -2.16 -8.22 4.67
N LEU A 151 -3.30 -7.65 5.03
CA LEU A 151 -4.14 -6.86 4.14
C LEU A 151 -4.15 -5.41 4.56
N ILE A 152 -3.82 -4.53 3.65
CA ILE A 152 -3.85 -3.09 3.85
C ILE A 152 -4.89 -2.50 2.91
N SER A 153 -5.96 -1.91 3.48
CA SER A 153 -7.02 -1.26 2.71
C SER A 153 -6.83 0.25 2.61
N ASP A 154 -5.94 0.80 3.42
CA ASP A 154 -5.60 2.22 3.43
C ASP A 154 -4.50 2.47 2.39
N GLU A 155 -4.87 3.10 1.27
CA GLU A 155 -3.94 3.40 0.19
C GLU A 155 -2.87 4.43 0.56
N PRO A 156 -3.18 5.56 1.24
CA PRO A 156 -2.18 6.48 1.77
C PRO A 156 -1.14 5.79 2.64
N LEU A 157 -1.58 4.99 3.59
CA LEU A 157 -0.70 4.23 4.49
C LEU A 157 0.22 3.27 3.72
N PHE A 158 -0.33 2.48 2.79
CA PHE A 158 0.45 1.54 1.99
C PHE A 158 1.48 2.27 1.12
N ARG A 159 1.09 3.39 0.51
CA ARG A 159 1.97 4.20 -0.33
C ARG A 159 3.14 4.77 0.47
N GLU A 160 2.87 5.25 1.68
CA GLU A 160 3.89 5.77 2.58
C GLU A 160 4.84 4.66 3.04
N MET A 161 4.31 3.51 3.44
CA MET A 161 5.13 2.33 3.77
C MET A 161 6.02 1.92 2.59
N LYS A 162 5.49 1.89 1.37
CA LYS A 162 6.24 1.50 0.17
C LYS A 162 7.30 2.53 -0.21
N ARG A 163 7.09 3.80 0.07
CA ARG A 163 8.04 4.88 -0.17
C ARG A 163 9.33 4.72 0.64
N TYR A 164 9.21 4.35 1.92
CA TYR A 164 10.34 4.30 2.84
C TYR A 164 10.88 2.89 3.07
N TYR A 165 10.02 1.86 3.00
CA TYR A 165 10.36 0.50 3.42
C TYR A 165 10.26 -0.54 2.29
N SER A 166 10.22 -0.10 1.02
CA SER A 166 10.08 -1.00 -0.13
C SER A 166 11.19 -2.06 -0.28
N MET A 167 12.33 -1.87 0.38
CA MET A 167 13.42 -2.84 0.38
C MET A 167 13.15 -4.06 1.28
N TYR A 168 12.24 -3.93 2.23
CA TYR A 168 11.99 -4.94 3.26
C TYR A 168 10.71 -5.74 3.01
N PHE A 169 9.83 -5.28 2.14
CA PHE A 169 8.59 -6.00 1.86
C PHE A 169 8.11 -5.79 0.43
N GLU A 170 7.36 -6.77 -0.04
CA GLU A 170 6.63 -6.71 -1.28
C GLU A 170 5.13 -6.86 -1.02
N GLY A 171 4.34 -6.12 -1.75
CA GLY A 171 2.88 -6.19 -1.68
C GLY A 171 2.26 -5.57 -2.91
N ASP A 172 1.14 -6.15 -3.35
CA ASP A 172 0.43 -5.71 -4.54
C ASP A 172 -1.07 -6.05 -4.44
N MET A 173 -1.83 -5.72 -5.46
CA MET A 173 -3.26 -6.01 -5.60
C MET A 173 -3.54 -6.93 -6.78
N GLY A 174 -4.75 -7.47 -6.77
CA GLY A 174 -5.27 -8.22 -7.92
C GLY A 174 -4.81 -9.67 -7.97
N ALA A 175 -5.06 -10.30 -9.12
CA ALA A 175 -4.77 -11.72 -9.32
C ALA A 175 -3.28 -12.01 -9.47
N GLU A 176 -2.46 -11.01 -9.76
CA GLU A 176 -1.00 -11.17 -9.87
C GLU A 176 -0.37 -11.45 -8.51
N ALA A 177 -0.68 -10.63 -7.51
CA ALA A 177 -0.24 -10.85 -6.13
C ALA A 177 -0.66 -12.24 -5.60
N ILE A 178 -1.88 -12.65 -5.90
CA ILE A 178 -2.38 -13.99 -5.50
C ILE A 178 -1.64 -15.11 -6.24
N ARG A 179 -1.33 -14.93 -7.52
CA ARG A 179 -0.52 -15.88 -8.30
C ARG A 179 0.86 -16.05 -7.69
N ASP A 180 1.49 -14.95 -7.30
CA ASP A 180 2.84 -14.97 -6.74
C ASP A 180 2.87 -15.66 -5.38
N LEU A 181 1.90 -15.38 -4.51
CA LEU A 181 1.71 -16.12 -3.25
C LEU A 181 1.48 -17.63 -3.48
N LEU A 182 0.63 -18.01 -4.44
CA LEU A 182 0.39 -19.42 -4.76
C LEU A 182 1.64 -20.10 -5.33
N SER A 183 2.45 -19.38 -6.10
CA SER A 183 3.68 -19.89 -6.70
C SER A 183 4.79 -20.10 -5.67
N ALA A 184 4.76 -19.36 -4.58
CA ALA A 184 5.72 -19.48 -3.47
C ALA A 184 5.43 -20.68 -2.54
N ILE A 185 4.25 -21.31 -2.63
CA ILE A 185 3.89 -22.43 -1.76
C ILE A 185 4.72 -23.68 -2.12
N ASP A 186 5.47 -24.19 -1.16
CA ASP A 186 6.10 -25.52 -1.23
C ASP A 186 5.07 -26.57 -0.74
N LEU A 187 4.36 -27.17 -1.68
CA LEU A 187 3.30 -28.15 -1.39
C LEU A 187 3.78 -29.38 -0.57
N PRO A 188 4.96 -30.00 -0.82
CA PRO A 188 5.51 -31.04 0.02
C PRO A 188 5.69 -30.62 1.48
N ARG A 189 6.31 -29.47 1.71
CA ARG A 189 6.57 -28.92 3.04
C ARG A 189 5.26 -28.58 3.77
N GLU A 190 4.33 -27.94 3.07
CA GLU A 190 3.02 -27.60 3.63
C GLU A 190 2.23 -28.86 4.04
N ALA A 191 2.27 -29.88 3.20
CA ALA A 191 1.63 -31.16 3.50
C ALA A 191 2.24 -31.87 4.73
N GLU A 192 3.55 -31.75 4.96
CA GLU A 192 4.22 -32.26 6.16
C GLU A 192 3.81 -31.49 7.41
N THR A 193 3.78 -30.16 7.32
CA THR A 193 3.34 -29.28 8.42
C THR A 193 1.90 -29.58 8.83
N LEU A 194 0.99 -29.68 7.88
CA LEU A 194 -0.41 -30.01 8.14
C LEU A 194 -0.58 -31.41 8.75
N LYS A 195 0.20 -32.38 8.31
CA LYS A 195 0.19 -33.73 8.92
C LYS A 195 0.68 -33.72 10.35
N ALA A 196 1.71 -32.92 10.66
CA ALA A 196 2.22 -32.77 12.03
C ALA A 196 1.16 -32.16 12.95
N ILE A 197 0.47 -31.10 12.51
CA ILE A 197 -0.61 -30.44 13.25
C ILE A 197 -1.77 -31.41 13.51
N ILE A 198 -2.16 -32.25 12.50
CA ILE A 198 -3.23 -33.23 12.65
C ILE A 198 -2.83 -34.36 13.63
N ALA A 199 -1.55 -34.72 13.65
CA ALA A 199 -1.04 -35.77 14.53
C ALA A 199 -0.93 -35.33 16.00
N ASP A 200 -0.71 -34.08 16.25
CA ASP A 200 -0.60 -33.48 17.60
C ASP A 200 -1.46 -32.18 17.70
N PRO A 201 -2.79 -32.33 17.82
CA PRO A 201 -3.71 -31.18 17.84
C PRO A 201 -3.61 -30.32 19.10
N ASP A 202 -2.95 -30.79 20.17
CA ASP A 202 -2.77 -30.08 21.44
C ASP A 202 -1.36 -29.46 21.59
N GLY A 203 -0.49 -29.66 20.62
CA GLY A 203 0.86 -29.13 20.57
C GLY A 203 0.93 -27.69 20.08
N GLN A 204 0.36 -26.72 20.84
CA GLN A 204 0.59 -25.28 20.69
C GLN A 204 1.46 -24.76 21.79
#